data_3b451fb637ba04d5d9b99b95d179b612
#
_entry.id   3b451fb637ba04d5d9b99b95d179b612
#
_cell.length_a   1.000
_cell.length_b   1.000
_cell.length_c   1.000
_cell.angle_alpha   90.00
_cell.angle_beta   90.00
_cell.angle_gamma   90.00
#
_symmetry.space_group_name_H-M   'P 1'
#
loop_
_entity.id
_entity.type
_entity.pdbx_description
1 polymer ?
#
loop_
_entity_poly.entity_id
_entity_poly.type
_entity_poly.pdbx_seq_one_letter_code
_entity_poly.pdbx_strand_id
1 'polypeptide(L)'
;VPKYAKMNLKRPLHFAFTYDEEVGCLGARVLVNQLIESGLKPSACIVGEPTSMRIIEGHKGMCEYTTEFKGLEGHSSQPELCVNALEYAHRFINKLMEVRQELPGMAPEGSRFNPPYSTSSVCACHSGTTHNVIPSKAEVEWEMRVVQRTDREWLRGQMGRYVDEVLRPEMKKVSPAADIFETVCIETEGLEPNQNRKAVKIVQGLTGGKSSEVVAFGTEAGLFSRAGISSVLCGPGSIEEA
;
A
#
# COMPACT_ATOMS: atom_id res chain seq x y z
N VAL A 1 16.42 -8.17 26.11
CA VAL A 1 17.36 -9.22 25.66
C VAL A 1 18.13 -9.81 26.84
N PRO A 2 18.88 -9.05 27.69
CA PRO A 2 19.72 -9.66 28.74
C PRO A 2 18.98 -10.55 29.74
N LYS A 3 17.71 -10.20 30.06
CA LYS A 3 16.85 -10.99 30.97
C LYS A 3 16.57 -12.38 30.38
N TYR A 4 16.13 -12.43 29.15
CA TYR A 4 15.73 -13.68 28.48
C TYR A 4 16.93 -14.55 28.07
N ALA A 5 18.09 -13.95 27.78
CA ALA A 5 19.32 -14.68 27.45
C ALA A 5 19.82 -15.59 28.59
N LYS A 6 19.41 -15.29 29.84
CA LYS A 6 19.78 -16.06 31.04
C LYS A 6 18.71 -17.07 31.47
N MET A 7 17.58 -17.16 30.74
CA MET A 7 16.46 -18.03 31.08
C MET A 7 16.50 -19.31 30.23
N ASN A 8 16.11 -20.42 30.84
CA ASN A 8 15.86 -21.64 30.09
C ASN A 8 14.48 -21.55 29.41
N LEU A 9 14.46 -21.03 28.19
CA LEU A 9 13.23 -20.83 27.44
C LEU A 9 12.73 -22.14 26.83
N LYS A 10 11.45 -22.43 26.96
CA LYS A 10 10.81 -23.60 26.33
C LYS A 10 10.76 -23.50 24.80
N ARG A 11 10.91 -22.31 24.24
CA ARG A 11 10.91 -22.04 22.80
C ARG A 11 11.94 -20.95 22.48
N PRO A 12 12.57 -20.99 21.31
CA PRO A 12 13.49 -19.91 20.89
C PRO A 12 12.75 -18.58 20.83
N LEU A 13 13.44 -17.51 21.22
CA LEU A 13 13.05 -16.13 21.05
C LEU A 13 14.03 -15.49 20.08
N HIS A 14 13.53 -15.04 18.94
CA HIS A 14 14.30 -14.36 17.92
C HIS A 14 14.04 -12.85 18.03
N PHE A 15 15.10 -12.05 17.92
CA PHE A 15 15.03 -10.61 17.79
C PHE A 15 15.46 -10.26 16.37
N ALA A 16 14.55 -9.68 15.61
CA ALA A 16 14.81 -9.19 14.26
C ALA A 16 14.81 -7.66 14.28
N PHE A 17 15.79 -7.07 13.61
CA PHE A 17 15.88 -5.64 13.37
C PHE A 17 15.86 -5.43 11.87
N THR A 18 14.82 -4.76 11.39
CA THR A 18 14.61 -4.45 9.99
C THR A 18 15.09 -3.03 9.68
N TYR A 19 15.15 -2.67 8.42
CA TYR A 19 15.58 -1.36 7.93
C TYR A 19 14.64 -0.95 6.78
N ASP A 20 14.64 0.34 6.46
CA ASP A 20 13.84 0.92 5.36
C ASP A 20 12.34 0.56 5.47
N GLU A 21 11.78 0.63 6.68
CA GLU A 21 10.36 0.43 6.90
C GLU A 21 9.56 1.51 6.19
N GLU A 22 9.95 2.78 6.34
CA GLU A 22 9.29 3.98 5.83
C GLU A 22 9.28 4.08 4.28
N VAL A 23 10.11 3.31 3.61
CA VAL A 23 10.19 3.27 2.13
C VAL A 23 9.68 1.95 1.55
N GLY A 24 8.75 1.29 2.25
CA GLY A 24 8.06 0.09 1.78
C GLY A 24 8.52 -1.22 2.41
N CYS A 25 9.01 -1.17 3.65
CA CYS A 25 9.37 -2.34 4.46
C CYS A 25 10.44 -3.24 3.80
N LEU A 26 11.45 -2.64 3.16
CA LEU A 26 12.42 -3.37 2.33
C LEU A 26 13.18 -4.43 3.12
N GLY A 27 13.64 -4.10 4.33
CA GLY A 27 14.36 -5.04 5.20
C GLY A 27 13.48 -6.20 5.65
N ALA A 28 12.21 -5.96 5.95
CA ALA A 28 11.26 -7.00 6.33
C ALA A 28 10.98 -7.96 5.17
N ARG A 29 10.94 -7.49 3.91
CA ARG A 29 10.80 -8.35 2.72
C ARG A 29 11.97 -9.32 2.60
N VAL A 30 13.21 -8.83 2.78
CA VAL A 30 14.42 -9.66 2.77
C VAL A 30 14.36 -10.70 3.88
N LEU A 31 14.01 -10.29 5.11
CA LEU A 31 13.89 -11.20 6.25
C LEU A 31 12.83 -12.28 6.02
N VAL A 32 11.64 -11.92 5.55
CA VAL A 32 10.57 -12.87 5.27
C VAL A 32 10.97 -13.88 4.21
N ASN A 33 11.64 -13.46 3.14
CA ASN A 33 12.14 -14.36 2.10
C ASN A 33 13.17 -15.35 2.67
N GLN A 34 14.11 -14.86 3.49
CA GLN A 34 15.10 -15.74 4.17
C GLN A 34 14.44 -16.75 5.13
N LEU A 35 13.39 -16.35 5.85
CA LEU A 35 12.62 -17.28 6.69
C LEU A 35 11.97 -18.38 5.86
N ILE A 36 11.39 -18.03 4.71
CA ILE A 36 10.77 -19.00 3.79
C ILE A 36 11.83 -19.96 3.23
N GLU A 37 12.94 -19.44 2.73
CA GLU A 37 14.02 -20.21 2.11
C GLU A 37 14.70 -21.16 3.11
N SER A 38 14.92 -20.71 4.35
CA SER A 38 15.51 -21.53 5.41
C SER A 38 14.55 -22.57 6.02
N GLY A 39 13.26 -22.48 5.68
CA GLY A 39 12.21 -23.32 6.29
C GLY A 39 11.91 -22.98 7.74
N LEU A 40 12.51 -21.91 8.30
CA LEU A 40 12.23 -21.46 9.66
C LEU A 40 10.85 -20.80 9.71
N LYS A 41 9.95 -21.40 10.48
CA LYS A 41 8.57 -20.92 10.66
C LYS A 41 8.33 -20.45 12.10
N PRO A 42 8.55 -19.17 12.42
CA PRO A 42 8.16 -18.62 13.70
C PRO A 42 6.67 -18.84 13.95
N SER A 43 6.32 -19.21 15.17
CA SER A 43 4.91 -19.50 15.49
C SER A 43 4.09 -18.24 15.77
N ALA A 44 4.74 -17.13 16.02
CA ALA A 44 4.16 -15.81 16.23
C ALA A 44 5.20 -14.74 15.96
N CYS A 45 4.78 -13.58 15.46
CA CYS A 45 5.54 -12.36 15.30
C CYS A 45 4.87 -11.23 16.08
N ILE A 46 5.65 -10.48 16.84
CA ILE A 46 5.21 -9.26 17.52
C ILE A 46 6.05 -8.13 16.92
N VAL A 47 5.40 -7.23 16.21
CA VAL A 47 6.02 -6.03 15.65
C VAL A 47 5.94 -4.91 16.67
N GLY A 48 7.08 -4.30 16.98
CA GLY A 48 7.24 -3.37 18.10
C GLY A 48 6.84 -1.93 17.79
N GLU A 49 5.80 -1.72 17.01
CA GLU A 49 5.26 -0.39 16.71
C GLU A 49 4.84 0.36 17.97
N PRO A 50 4.92 1.72 17.97
CA PRO A 50 4.60 2.56 19.14
C PRO A 50 3.08 2.65 19.35
N THR A 51 2.47 1.57 19.81
CA THR A 51 1.02 1.43 19.99
C THR A 51 0.54 1.80 21.40
N SER A 52 1.38 2.40 22.23
CA SER A 52 1.11 2.60 23.68
C SER A 52 0.73 1.29 24.38
N MET A 53 1.40 0.19 24.01
CA MET A 53 1.11 -1.18 24.46
C MET A 53 -0.30 -1.68 24.11
N ARG A 54 -1.06 -1.00 23.26
CA ARG A 54 -2.33 -1.52 22.72
C ARG A 54 -2.05 -2.68 21.77
N ILE A 55 -2.99 -3.58 21.70
CA ILE A 55 -2.89 -4.79 20.87
C ILE A 55 -3.56 -4.50 19.54
N ILE A 56 -2.78 -4.38 18.48
CA ILE A 56 -3.29 -4.11 17.13
C ILE A 56 -3.20 -5.40 16.31
N GLU A 57 -4.34 -5.96 15.97
CA GLU A 57 -4.44 -7.23 15.23
C GLU A 57 -4.74 -7.05 13.73
N GLY A 58 -4.85 -5.80 13.27
CA GLY A 58 -5.07 -5.50 11.86
C GLY A 58 -4.66 -4.10 11.48
N HIS A 59 -4.14 -3.95 10.27
CA HIS A 59 -3.87 -2.65 9.64
C HIS A 59 -4.11 -2.72 8.13
N LYS A 60 -4.43 -1.58 7.52
CA LYS A 60 -4.57 -1.51 6.06
C LYS A 60 -3.20 -1.63 5.37
N GLY A 61 -3.20 -2.17 4.17
CA GLY A 61 -2.05 -2.06 3.27
C GLY A 61 -1.93 -0.62 2.74
N MET A 62 -0.72 -0.26 2.33
CA MET A 62 -0.41 1.04 1.72
C MET A 62 0.19 0.80 0.34
N CYS A 63 -0.36 1.46 -0.67
CA CYS A 63 0.14 1.37 -2.03
C CYS A 63 0.18 2.77 -2.63
N GLU A 64 1.34 3.16 -3.14
CA GLU A 64 1.60 4.47 -3.74
C GLU A 64 2.09 4.28 -5.16
N TYR A 65 1.51 5.05 -6.07
CA TYR A 65 1.76 4.94 -7.50
C TYR A 65 1.98 6.31 -8.11
N THR A 66 2.86 6.35 -9.09
CA THR A 66 3.03 7.48 -10.00
C THR A 66 2.69 7.05 -11.42
N THR A 67 1.74 7.73 -12.04
CA THR A 67 1.37 7.53 -13.45
C THR A 67 1.87 8.69 -14.27
N GLU A 68 2.82 8.40 -15.16
CA GLU A 68 3.45 9.38 -16.06
C GLU A 68 2.82 9.31 -17.44
N PHE A 69 2.51 10.49 -18.00
CA PHE A 69 1.95 10.67 -19.33
C PHE A 69 3.00 11.36 -20.22
N LYS A 70 3.41 10.67 -21.28
CA LYS A 70 4.30 11.18 -22.30
C LYS A 70 3.49 11.53 -23.54
N GLY A 71 3.25 12.80 -23.79
CA GLY A 71 2.55 13.33 -24.94
C GLY A 71 3.46 13.86 -26.02
N LEU A 72 2.94 14.82 -26.80
CA LEU A 72 3.64 15.55 -27.85
C LEU A 72 3.39 17.05 -27.68
N GLU A 73 4.46 17.79 -27.43
CA GLU A 73 4.43 19.24 -27.28
C GLU A 73 4.11 19.95 -28.59
N GLY A 74 3.47 21.11 -28.48
CA GLY A 74 3.26 22.02 -29.59
C GLY A 74 2.58 23.30 -29.20
N HIS A 75 2.31 24.13 -30.19
CA HIS A 75 1.64 25.42 -29.97
C HIS A 75 0.13 25.21 -29.74
N SER A 76 -0.44 25.89 -28.75
CA SER A 76 -1.84 25.75 -28.36
C SER A 76 -2.86 26.10 -29.45
N SER A 77 -2.46 26.77 -30.53
CA SER A 77 -3.32 27.05 -31.68
C SER A 77 -3.52 25.86 -32.64
N GLN A 78 -2.76 24.77 -32.45
CA GLN A 78 -2.84 23.57 -33.30
C GLN A 78 -2.93 22.30 -32.42
N PRO A 79 -3.96 22.20 -31.57
CA PRO A 79 -4.05 21.12 -30.58
C PRO A 79 -4.18 19.72 -31.21
N GLU A 80 -4.75 19.62 -32.42
CA GLU A 80 -4.95 18.36 -33.15
C GLU A 80 -3.62 17.74 -33.64
N LEU A 81 -2.54 18.50 -33.69
CA LEU A 81 -1.20 18.02 -34.05
C LEU A 81 -0.38 17.57 -32.83
N CYS A 82 -0.95 17.72 -31.63
CA CYS A 82 -0.27 17.50 -30.36
C CYS A 82 -0.95 16.40 -29.56
N VAL A 83 -0.25 15.91 -28.53
CA VAL A 83 -0.83 15.02 -27.53
C VAL A 83 -0.70 15.71 -26.17
N ASN A 84 -1.81 16.29 -25.71
CA ASN A 84 -1.84 17.04 -24.45
C ASN A 84 -1.78 16.08 -23.23
N ALA A 85 -0.62 15.89 -22.66
CA ALA A 85 -0.42 15.00 -21.52
C ALA A 85 -1.30 15.37 -20.33
N LEU A 86 -1.56 16.67 -20.09
CA LEU A 86 -2.43 17.13 -19.00
C LEU A 86 -3.87 16.69 -19.17
N GLU A 87 -4.42 16.75 -20.40
CA GLU A 87 -5.80 16.33 -20.67
C GLU A 87 -5.95 14.80 -20.47
N TYR A 88 -4.95 14.02 -20.89
CA TYR A 88 -4.96 12.57 -20.63
C TYR A 88 -4.82 12.25 -19.14
N ALA A 89 -3.96 12.96 -18.41
CA ALA A 89 -3.87 12.86 -16.94
C ALA A 89 -5.21 13.20 -16.26
N HIS A 90 -5.89 14.25 -16.70
CA HIS A 90 -7.22 14.60 -16.20
C HIS A 90 -8.24 13.49 -16.44
N ARG A 91 -8.26 12.88 -17.63
CA ARG A 91 -9.14 11.75 -17.96
C ARG A 91 -8.84 10.52 -17.08
N PHE A 92 -7.59 10.24 -16.82
CA PHE A 92 -7.15 9.20 -15.89
C PHE A 92 -7.68 9.47 -14.47
N ILE A 93 -7.50 10.69 -13.97
CA ILE A 93 -8.00 11.11 -12.66
C ILE A 93 -9.53 10.93 -12.58
N ASN A 94 -10.27 11.39 -13.58
CA ASN A 94 -11.71 11.23 -13.61
C ASN A 94 -12.14 9.76 -13.56
N LYS A 95 -11.45 8.89 -14.32
CA LYS A 95 -11.72 7.44 -14.29
C LYS A 95 -11.40 6.84 -12.93
N LEU A 96 -10.30 7.21 -12.31
CA LEU A 96 -9.94 6.75 -10.96
C LEU A 96 -11.00 7.20 -9.93
N MET A 97 -11.48 8.44 -10.02
CA MET A 97 -12.56 8.96 -9.17
C MET A 97 -13.90 8.25 -9.37
N GLU A 98 -14.20 7.83 -10.59
CA GLU A 98 -15.39 7.02 -10.92
C GLU A 98 -15.25 5.61 -10.31
N VAL A 99 -14.18 4.91 -10.64
CA VAL A 99 -13.96 3.51 -10.24
C VAL A 99 -13.89 3.36 -8.71
N ARG A 100 -13.22 4.27 -8.01
CA ARG A 100 -13.10 4.17 -6.55
C ARG A 100 -14.44 4.24 -5.81
N GLN A 101 -15.51 4.75 -6.46
CA GLN A 101 -16.84 4.80 -5.85
C GLN A 101 -17.46 3.41 -5.65
N GLU A 102 -16.93 2.39 -6.29
CA GLU A 102 -17.37 1.00 -6.10
C GLU A 102 -16.74 0.34 -4.85
N LEU A 103 -15.59 0.85 -4.38
CA LEU A 103 -14.87 0.29 -3.23
C LEU A 103 -15.73 0.16 -1.95
N PRO A 104 -16.61 1.09 -1.58
CA PRO A 104 -17.49 0.91 -0.43
C PRO A 104 -18.37 -0.33 -0.50
N GLY A 105 -18.81 -0.72 -1.70
CA GLY A 105 -19.60 -1.94 -1.95
C GLY A 105 -18.80 -3.23 -1.83
N MET A 106 -17.46 -3.15 -1.79
CA MET A 106 -16.54 -4.28 -1.67
C MET A 106 -16.10 -4.53 -0.22
N ALA A 107 -16.61 -3.77 0.75
CA ALA A 107 -16.24 -3.94 2.15
C ALA A 107 -16.46 -5.37 2.62
N PRO A 108 -15.46 -6.02 3.27
CA PRO A 108 -15.67 -7.35 3.83
C PRO A 108 -16.71 -7.30 4.94
N GLU A 109 -17.56 -8.32 5.01
CA GLU A 109 -18.53 -8.45 6.09
C GLU A 109 -17.83 -8.46 7.45
N GLY A 110 -18.32 -7.61 8.37
CA GLY A 110 -17.75 -7.49 9.70
C GLY A 110 -16.38 -6.77 9.75
N SER A 111 -15.98 -6.08 8.71
CA SER A 111 -14.76 -5.26 8.71
C SER A 111 -14.76 -4.28 9.87
N ARG A 112 -13.68 -4.29 10.64
CA ARG A 112 -13.49 -3.41 11.81
C ARG A 112 -12.69 -2.15 11.48
N PHE A 113 -12.25 -2.00 10.23
CA PHE A 113 -11.56 -0.80 9.77
C PHE A 113 -12.48 0.41 9.68
N ASN A 114 -11.92 1.60 9.72
CA ASN A 114 -12.65 2.85 9.50
C ASN A 114 -11.89 3.70 8.46
N PRO A 115 -12.49 3.92 7.26
CA PRO A 115 -13.69 3.26 6.75
C PRO A 115 -13.50 1.74 6.57
N PRO A 116 -14.59 0.95 6.52
CA PRO A 116 -14.52 -0.53 6.50
C PRO A 116 -14.07 -1.12 5.16
N TYR A 117 -13.80 -0.30 4.18
CA TYR A 117 -13.41 -0.64 2.81
C TYR A 117 -12.06 -0.03 2.44
N SER A 118 -11.50 -0.50 1.33
CA SER A 118 -10.30 0.08 0.71
C SER A 118 -10.59 1.46 0.14
N THR A 119 -9.65 2.38 0.27
CA THR A 119 -9.78 3.75 -0.25
C THR A 119 -8.71 4.04 -1.29
N SER A 120 -8.98 5.00 -2.18
CA SER A 120 -8.00 5.55 -3.12
C SER A 120 -8.11 7.05 -3.19
N SER A 121 -6.98 7.74 -3.33
CA SER A 121 -6.88 9.19 -3.41
C SER A 121 -5.88 9.60 -4.47
N VAL A 122 -6.19 10.67 -5.19
CA VAL A 122 -5.21 11.41 -6.00
C VAL A 122 -4.52 12.39 -5.06
N CYS A 123 -3.18 12.33 -5.00
CA CYS A 123 -2.39 13.11 -4.06
C CYS A 123 -1.76 14.34 -4.73
N ALA A 124 -1.29 14.20 -5.98
CA ALA A 124 -0.74 15.31 -6.75
C ALA A 124 -0.98 15.14 -8.25
N CYS A 125 -0.92 16.24 -8.98
CA CYS A 125 -0.88 16.25 -10.44
C CYS A 125 0.02 17.40 -10.90
N HIS A 126 1.07 17.07 -11.64
CA HIS A 126 2.07 18.03 -12.12
C HIS A 126 2.09 18.04 -13.64
N SER A 127 1.89 19.23 -14.26
CA SER A 127 1.98 19.40 -15.71
C SER A 127 1.96 20.88 -16.10
N GLY A 128 2.45 21.15 -17.33
CA GLY A 128 2.38 22.46 -17.95
C GLY A 128 3.32 23.51 -17.33
N THR A 129 3.69 24.52 -18.14
CA THR A 129 4.57 25.62 -17.71
C THR A 129 4.10 26.97 -18.18
N THR A 130 3.35 27.04 -19.29
CA THR A 130 2.94 28.30 -19.92
C THR A 130 1.65 28.13 -20.71
N HIS A 131 0.93 29.23 -20.93
CA HIS A 131 -0.42 29.22 -21.52
C HIS A 131 -0.50 28.83 -23.00
N ASN A 132 0.55 29.08 -23.77
CA ASN A 132 0.55 28.89 -25.23
C ASN A 132 1.29 27.63 -25.70
N VAL A 133 1.64 26.74 -24.78
CA VAL A 133 2.30 25.46 -25.05
C VAL A 133 1.46 24.32 -24.53
N ILE A 134 1.20 23.35 -25.41
CA ILE A 134 0.55 22.08 -25.03
C ILE A 134 1.60 21.22 -24.32
N PRO A 135 1.34 20.79 -23.07
CA PRO A 135 2.32 20.05 -22.30
C PRO A 135 2.50 18.62 -22.82
N SER A 136 3.76 18.23 -23.03
CA SER A 136 4.15 16.87 -23.42
C SER A 136 4.37 15.93 -22.22
N LYS A 137 4.28 16.45 -21.00
CA LYS A 137 4.45 15.64 -19.79
C LYS A 137 3.37 15.98 -18.76
N ALA A 138 2.85 14.95 -18.14
CA ALA A 138 2.06 15.06 -16.91
C ALA A 138 2.39 13.90 -15.99
N GLU A 139 2.22 14.09 -14.70
CA GLU A 139 2.47 13.12 -13.66
C GLU A 139 1.33 13.17 -12.66
N VAL A 140 0.79 12.01 -12.32
CA VAL A 140 -0.29 11.86 -11.33
C VAL A 140 0.19 10.94 -10.23
N GLU A 141 0.26 11.46 -9.02
CA GLU A 141 0.53 10.68 -7.82
C GLU A 141 -0.80 10.29 -7.17
N TRP A 142 -0.94 9.02 -6.87
CA TRP A 142 -2.14 8.48 -6.25
C TRP A 142 -1.84 7.30 -5.33
N GLU A 143 -2.70 7.09 -4.34
CA GLU A 143 -2.52 6.04 -3.34
C GLU A 143 -3.75 5.18 -3.15
N MET A 144 -3.56 4.04 -2.51
CA MET A 144 -4.61 3.19 -1.93
C MET A 144 -4.28 2.81 -0.49
N ARG A 145 -5.30 2.83 0.36
CA ARG A 145 -5.28 2.17 1.67
C ARG A 145 -6.12 0.90 1.57
N VAL A 146 -5.46 -0.23 1.56
CA VAL A 146 -6.02 -1.51 1.12
C VAL A 146 -6.50 -2.33 2.31
N VAL A 147 -7.78 -2.70 2.32
CA VAL A 147 -8.36 -3.63 3.31
C VAL A 147 -8.15 -5.07 2.84
N GLN A 148 -8.40 -5.35 1.56
CA GLN A 148 -8.23 -6.65 0.94
C GLN A 148 -7.35 -6.53 -0.31
N ARG A 149 -6.45 -7.47 -0.50
CA ARG A 149 -5.59 -7.52 -1.70
C ARG A 149 -6.38 -7.52 -3.00
N THR A 150 -7.51 -8.20 -3.02
CA THR A 150 -8.42 -8.26 -4.17
C THR A 150 -8.89 -6.89 -4.63
N ASP A 151 -9.09 -5.95 -3.71
CA ASP A 151 -9.53 -4.59 -4.03
C ASP A 151 -8.45 -3.84 -4.81
N ARG A 152 -7.18 -4.01 -4.39
CA ARG A 152 -6.03 -3.44 -5.10
C ARG A 152 -5.92 -4.00 -6.51
N GLU A 153 -5.96 -5.31 -6.64
CA GLU A 153 -5.87 -5.99 -7.94
C GLU A 153 -7.01 -5.58 -8.86
N TRP A 154 -8.21 -5.47 -8.33
CA TRP A 154 -9.39 -5.03 -9.06
C TRP A 154 -9.24 -3.58 -9.55
N LEU A 155 -8.94 -2.61 -8.67
CA LEU A 155 -8.84 -1.20 -9.04
C LEU A 155 -7.72 -0.98 -10.06
N ARG A 156 -6.53 -1.53 -9.83
CA ARG A 156 -5.43 -1.46 -10.80
C ARG A 156 -5.80 -2.10 -12.12
N GLY A 157 -6.52 -3.22 -12.11
CA GLY A 157 -7.02 -3.87 -13.31
C GLY A 157 -8.00 -3.00 -14.09
N GLN A 158 -8.90 -2.26 -13.41
CA GLN A 158 -9.81 -1.31 -14.07
C GLN A 158 -9.03 -0.16 -14.71
N MET A 159 -8.08 0.42 -13.97
CA MET A 159 -7.27 1.54 -14.47
C MET A 159 -6.34 1.11 -15.60
N GLY A 160 -5.70 -0.04 -15.49
CA GLY A 160 -4.84 -0.61 -16.54
C GLY A 160 -5.62 -0.83 -17.85
N ARG A 161 -6.80 -1.43 -17.78
CA ARG A 161 -7.66 -1.59 -18.98
C ARG A 161 -8.02 -0.24 -19.60
N TYR A 162 -8.40 0.74 -18.81
CA TYR A 162 -8.73 2.07 -19.34
C TYR A 162 -7.52 2.73 -20.03
N VAL A 163 -6.33 2.58 -19.46
CA VAL A 163 -5.09 3.06 -20.08
C VAL A 163 -4.82 2.31 -21.39
N ASP A 164 -4.90 0.99 -21.39
CA ASP A 164 -4.50 0.15 -22.52
C ASP A 164 -5.50 0.16 -23.67
N GLU A 165 -6.79 0.21 -23.38
CA GLU A 165 -7.86 0.10 -24.37
C GLU A 165 -8.36 1.47 -24.86
N VAL A 166 -8.17 2.53 -24.07
CA VAL A 166 -8.71 3.86 -24.40
C VAL A 166 -7.60 4.91 -24.55
N LEU A 167 -6.88 5.24 -23.47
CA LEU A 167 -5.99 6.39 -23.47
C LEU A 167 -4.78 6.21 -24.39
N ARG A 168 -4.06 5.13 -24.23
CA ARG A 168 -2.84 4.84 -25.02
C ARG A 168 -3.12 4.71 -26.52
N PRO A 169 -4.15 4.01 -27.00
CA PRO A 169 -4.49 3.96 -28.41
C PRO A 169 -4.83 5.33 -29.02
N GLU A 170 -5.56 6.18 -28.26
CA GLU A 170 -5.87 7.53 -28.75
C GLU A 170 -4.64 8.41 -28.85
N MET A 171 -3.76 8.41 -27.84
CA MET A 171 -2.49 9.15 -27.88
C MET A 171 -1.62 8.73 -29.05
N LYS A 172 -1.52 7.42 -29.31
CA LYS A 172 -0.69 6.85 -30.38
C LYS A 172 -1.21 7.11 -31.80
N LYS A 173 -2.49 7.45 -31.97
CA LYS A 173 -3.01 7.89 -33.27
C LYS A 173 -2.39 9.20 -33.74
N VAL A 174 -2.06 10.10 -32.80
CA VAL A 174 -1.43 11.40 -33.08
C VAL A 174 0.09 11.28 -33.05
N SER A 175 0.64 10.62 -32.04
CA SER A 175 2.08 10.42 -31.91
C SER A 175 2.38 8.96 -31.49
N PRO A 176 3.02 8.17 -32.34
CA PRO A 176 3.42 6.81 -32.00
C PRO A 176 4.38 6.72 -30.79
N ALA A 177 5.09 7.81 -30.48
CA ALA A 177 6.02 7.90 -29.34
C ALA A 177 5.32 8.28 -28.02
N ALA A 178 4.04 8.67 -28.07
CA ALA A 178 3.26 8.95 -26.87
C ALA A 178 2.95 7.66 -26.11
N ASP A 179 3.01 7.73 -24.77
CA ASP A 179 2.78 6.56 -23.94
C ASP A 179 2.38 6.95 -22.50
N ILE A 180 1.95 5.96 -21.72
CA ILE A 180 1.61 6.09 -20.31
C ILE A 180 2.36 5.00 -19.54
N PHE A 181 3.03 5.39 -18.47
CA PHE A 181 3.83 4.51 -17.62
C PHE A 181 3.33 4.58 -16.19
N GLU A 182 3.32 3.47 -15.49
CA GLU A 182 3.04 3.41 -14.06
C GLU A 182 4.28 2.95 -13.30
N THR A 183 4.66 3.70 -12.29
CA THR A 183 5.69 3.32 -11.31
C THR A 183 5.00 2.97 -9.99
N VAL A 184 5.34 1.81 -9.45
CA VAL A 184 4.96 1.41 -8.11
C VAL A 184 6.00 1.96 -7.15
N CYS A 185 5.65 3.00 -6.39
CA CYS A 185 6.56 3.63 -5.43
C CYS A 185 6.63 2.80 -4.14
N ILE A 186 5.47 2.48 -3.59
CA ILE A 186 5.33 1.66 -2.39
C ILE A 186 4.18 0.66 -2.60
N GLU A 187 4.35 -0.55 -2.11
CA GLU A 187 3.29 -1.55 -2.08
C GLU A 187 3.50 -2.46 -0.87
N THR A 188 2.83 -2.15 0.25
CA THR A 188 2.87 -2.92 1.47
C THR A 188 1.58 -3.68 1.71
N GLU A 189 1.71 -4.91 2.20
CA GLU A 189 0.57 -5.77 2.51
C GLU A 189 -0.10 -5.32 3.80
N GLY A 190 -1.44 -5.39 3.84
CA GLY A 190 -2.19 -5.20 5.07
C GLY A 190 -2.07 -6.39 6.03
N LEU A 191 -2.27 -6.14 7.30
CA LEU A 191 -2.49 -7.17 8.31
C LEU A 191 -3.99 -7.36 8.46
N GLU A 192 -4.53 -8.41 7.85
CA GLU A 192 -5.95 -8.74 7.97
C GLU A 192 -6.19 -9.45 9.31
N PRO A 193 -7.18 -9.00 10.12
CA PRO A 193 -7.62 -9.74 11.29
C PRO A 193 -8.09 -11.14 10.87
N ASN A 194 -7.48 -12.18 11.40
CA ASN A 194 -7.76 -13.54 11.01
C ASN A 194 -7.95 -14.49 12.21
N GLN A 195 -8.30 -15.74 11.93
CA GLN A 195 -8.53 -16.75 12.98
C GLN A 195 -7.22 -17.19 13.67
N ASN A 196 -6.05 -16.98 13.05
CA ASN A 196 -4.77 -17.33 13.65
C ASN A 196 -4.34 -16.27 14.67
N ARG A 197 -5.05 -16.20 15.79
CA ARG A 197 -4.83 -15.21 16.86
C ARG A 197 -3.77 -15.60 17.88
N LYS A 198 -2.78 -16.42 17.50
CA LYS A 198 -1.76 -16.91 18.44
C LYS A 198 -0.89 -15.78 18.99
N ALA A 199 -0.42 -14.86 18.14
CA ALA A 199 0.34 -13.70 18.56
C ALA A 199 -0.49 -12.79 19.48
N VAL A 200 -1.74 -12.52 19.12
CA VAL A 200 -2.69 -11.73 19.93
C VAL A 200 -2.84 -12.35 21.33
N LYS A 201 -3.08 -13.66 21.43
CA LYS A 201 -3.21 -14.35 22.73
C LYS A 201 -1.94 -14.28 23.57
N ILE A 202 -0.76 -14.35 22.94
CA ILE A 202 0.52 -14.20 23.65
C ILE A 202 0.62 -12.79 24.24
N VAL A 203 0.35 -11.75 23.44
CA VAL A 203 0.44 -10.36 23.90
C VAL A 203 -0.61 -10.05 24.95
N GLN A 204 -1.85 -10.55 24.80
CA GLN A 204 -2.89 -10.46 25.85
C GLN A 204 -2.42 -11.04 27.17
N GLY A 205 -1.76 -12.21 27.16
CA GLY A 205 -1.20 -12.83 28.37
C GLY A 205 -0.05 -12.05 28.98
N LEU A 206 0.72 -11.32 28.18
CA LEU A 206 1.86 -10.52 28.66
C LEU A 206 1.45 -9.14 29.19
N THR A 207 0.47 -8.49 28.56
CA THR A 207 0.03 -7.12 28.88
C THR A 207 -1.19 -7.08 29.80
N GLY A 208 -1.93 -8.16 29.90
CA GLY A 208 -3.25 -8.19 30.57
C GLY A 208 -4.37 -7.55 29.73
N GLY A 209 -4.10 -7.14 28.50
CA GLY A 209 -5.07 -6.54 27.58
C GLY A 209 -6.18 -7.52 27.20
N LYS A 210 -7.44 -7.05 27.24
CA LYS A 210 -8.62 -7.90 26.93
C LYS A 210 -9.16 -7.72 25.52
N SER A 211 -8.91 -6.56 24.90
CA SER A 211 -9.37 -6.21 23.57
C SER A 211 -8.21 -6.09 22.60
N SER A 212 -8.51 -6.11 21.34
CA SER A 212 -7.60 -5.81 20.24
C SER A 212 -8.28 -4.86 19.25
N GLU A 213 -7.48 -4.04 18.59
CA GLU A 213 -7.91 -2.98 17.70
C GLU A 213 -7.38 -3.19 16.28
N VAL A 214 -7.86 -2.38 15.36
CA VAL A 214 -7.33 -2.25 14.00
C VAL A 214 -7.01 -0.79 13.71
N VAL A 215 -6.02 -0.54 12.84
CA VAL A 215 -5.55 0.80 12.51
C VAL A 215 -5.53 1.01 10.99
N ALA A 216 -5.49 2.26 10.55
CA ALA A 216 -5.51 2.61 9.14
C ALA A 216 -4.11 2.76 8.51
N PHE A 217 -3.07 2.96 9.31
CA PHE A 217 -1.68 3.05 8.82
C PHE A 217 -1.12 1.65 8.52
N GLY A 218 -0.12 1.58 7.62
CA GLY A 218 0.55 0.35 7.23
C GLY A 218 1.77 0.06 8.11
N THR A 219 2.19 -1.20 8.19
CA THR A 219 3.42 -1.66 8.83
C THR A 219 3.94 -2.93 8.16
N GLU A 220 5.10 -3.42 8.58
CA GLU A 220 5.67 -4.68 8.08
C GLU A 220 4.92 -5.95 8.53
N ALA A 221 3.98 -5.88 9.48
CA ALA A 221 3.32 -7.06 10.05
C ALA A 221 2.49 -7.85 9.01
N GLY A 222 1.97 -7.16 8.00
CA GLY A 222 1.27 -7.80 6.88
C GLY A 222 2.15 -8.77 6.10
N LEU A 223 3.44 -8.48 5.93
CA LEU A 223 4.40 -9.35 5.25
C LEU A 223 4.60 -10.68 6.00
N PHE A 224 4.77 -10.62 7.31
CA PHE A 224 4.88 -11.83 8.15
C PHE A 224 3.59 -12.64 8.16
N SER A 225 2.45 -11.97 8.24
CA SER A 225 1.13 -12.62 8.19
C SER A 225 0.92 -13.37 6.87
N ARG A 226 1.31 -12.77 5.74
CA ARG A 226 1.27 -13.40 4.42
C ARG A 226 2.15 -14.65 4.31
N ALA A 227 3.28 -14.67 5.01
CA ALA A 227 4.13 -15.84 5.13
C ALA A 227 3.56 -16.94 6.06
N GLY A 228 2.31 -16.78 6.54
CA GLY A 228 1.63 -17.73 7.42
C GLY A 228 2.03 -17.64 8.90
N ILE A 229 2.71 -16.55 9.28
CA ILE A 229 3.13 -16.30 10.66
C ILE A 229 2.03 -15.48 11.36
N SER A 230 1.52 -15.97 12.50
CA SER A 230 0.58 -15.18 13.30
C SER A 230 1.23 -13.89 13.77
N SER A 231 0.71 -12.74 13.37
CA SER A 231 1.32 -11.44 13.60
C SER A 231 0.41 -10.51 14.39
N VAL A 232 1.02 -9.59 15.14
CA VAL A 232 0.35 -8.57 15.95
C VAL A 232 1.31 -7.40 16.16
N LEU A 233 0.79 -6.17 16.26
CA LEU A 233 1.57 -5.01 16.67
C LEU A 233 1.34 -4.75 18.16
N CYS A 234 2.41 -4.54 18.88
CA CYS A 234 2.35 -4.07 20.26
C CYS A 234 3.75 -3.59 20.68
N GLY A 235 3.84 -2.33 21.06
CA GLY A 235 5.08 -1.76 21.58
C GLY A 235 4.85 -0.49 22.39
N PRO A 236 5.88 -0.02 23.08
CA PRO A 236 5.87 1.21 23.86
C PRO A 236 5.90 2.44 22.95
N GLY A 237 5.60 3.61 23.50
CA GLY A 237 5.51 4.87 22.76
C GLY A 237 4.15 5.08 22.10
N SER A 238 3.96 6.28 21.55
CA SER A 238 2.72 6.69 20.86
C SER A 238 3.01 6.96 19.40
N ILE A 239 2.13 6.51 18.52
CA ILE A 239 2.21 6.81 17.08
C ILE A 239 2.06 8.33 16.79
N GLU A 240 1.54 9.09 17.73
CA GLU A 240 1.43 10.55 17.61
C GLU A 240 2.78 11.27 17.80
N GLU A 241 3.80 10.54 18.27
CA GLU A 241 5.16 11.02 18.53
C GLU A 241 6.21 10.41 17.58
N ALA A 242 5.78 9.57 16.66
CA ALA A 242 6.63 8.84 15.72
C ALA A 242 6.80 9.59 14.38
#